data_b0c7da4926f59937c347bb2be5016db3
#
_entry.id   b0c7da4926f59937c347bb2be5016db3
#
_cell.length_a   1.000
_cell.length_b   1.000
_cell.length_c   1.000
_cell.angle_alpha   90.00
_cell.angle_beta   90.00
_cell.angle_gamma   90.00
#
_symmetry.space_group_name_H-M   'P 1'
#
loop_
_entity.id
_entity.type
_entity.pdbx_description
1 polymer ?
#
loop_
_entity_poly.entity_id
_entity_poly.type
_entity_poly.pdbx_seq_one_letter_code
_entity_poly.pdbx_strand_id
1 'polypeptide(L)'
;GCNTVYTSTYPYNPYLVPWTNSLFENAPADAMGVRSRWNQQGWHDKPLWCIGGDGAMFDIGFQSLSRLLASGMNVKVLILDTQVYSNTGGQASTSTFTGQNAKMSMHGKVFGGKQERRKEIAQIAMMHPRTFVAQTTCAHVNHFYKAVLGALEFDGPAVINCYTTCQPEHGVTDNMAADQARRAVDTRAFPLLVHDPREGNTIRERLSLQGNPAVKNDWYTNPKTGEVEDFIDFCRSEGRFGKHFDKDGNPSYTLLAGQQDRLENW
;
A
#
# COMPACT_ATOMS: atom_id res chain seq x y z
N GLY A 1 -3.82 -8.36 -12.05
CA GLY A 1 -4.93 -7.54 -11.65
C GLY A 1 -5.19 -6.38 -12.59
N CYS A 2 -5.70 -5.26 -12.05
CA CYS A 2 -5.97 -4.05 -12.84
C CYS A 2 -4.73 -3.54 -13.57
N ASN A 3 -3.56 -3.64 -12.98
CA ASN A 3 -2.29 -3.25 -13.63
C ASN A 3 -2.09 -3.99 -14.95
N THR A 4 -2.35 -5.30 -14.98
CA THR A 4 -2.28 -6.11 -16.20
C THR A 4 -3.24 -5.59 -17.26
N VAL A 5 -4.47 -5.22 -16.88
CA VAL A 5 -5.49 -4.79 -17.84
C VAL A 5 -5.06 -3.57 -18.64
N TYR A 6 -4.58 -2.51 -17.98
CA TYR A 6 -4.18 -1.30 -18.71
C TYR A 6 -2.76 -1.35 -19.26
N THR A 7 -1.89 -2.25 -18.79
CA THR A 7 -0.51 -2.37 -19.27
C THR A 7 -0.34 -3.41 -20.38
N SER A 8 -1.23 -4.41 -20.45
CA SER A 8 -1.15 -5.48 -21.46
C SER A 8 -1.76 -5.12 -22.81
N THR A 9 -2.22 -3.90 -22.98
CA THR A 9 -2.86 -3.48 -24.24
C THR A 9 -1.79 -3.15 -25.29
N TYR A 10 -1.23 -4.19 -25.88
CA TYR A 10 -0.26 -4.02 -26.95
C TYR A 10 -0.96 -3.47 -28.22
N PRO A 11 -0.36 -2.49 -28.95
CA PRO A 11 0.96 -1.86 -28.70
C PRO A 11 0.90 -0.60 -27.82
N TYR A 12 -0.19 -0.35 -27.13
CA TYR A 12 -0.50 0.88 -26.41
C TYR A 12 -0.02 0.88 -24.94
N ASN A 13 1.12 0.23 -24.68
CA ASN A 13 1.75 0.23 -23.37
C ASN A 13 2.05 1.65 -22.92
N PRO A 14 1.56 2.09 -21.72
CA PRO A 14 1.70 3.46 -21.25
C PRO A 14 3.12 3.80 -20.77
N TYR A 15 3.97 2.83 -20.51
CA TYR A 15 5.28 3.07 -19.89
C TYR A 15 6.37 3.56 -20.82
N LEU A 16 6.20 3.46 -22.14
CA LEU A 16 7.20 3.86 -23.16
C LEU A 16 8.59 3.21 -22.95
N VAL A 17 8.65 2.12 -22.21
CA VAL A 17 9.85 1.33 -21.94
C VAL A 17 9.55 -0.15 -22.13
N PRO A 18 10.55 -1.00 -22.38
CA PRO A 18 10.32 -2.45 -22.44
C PRO A 18 9.68 -2.97 -21.16
N TRP A 19 8.64 -3.76 -21.31
CA TRP A 19 7.98 -4.41 -20.19
C TRP A 19 7.52 -5.82 -20.56
N THR A 20 7.33 -6.63 -19.54
CA THR A 20 6.71 -7.94 -19.63
C THR A 20 5.71 -8.11 -18.51
N ASN A 21 4.78 -9.04 -18.67
CA ASN A 21 3.78 -9.34 -17.69
C ASN A 21 3.92 -10.78 -17.19
N SER A 22 3.64 -11.01 -15.94
CA SER A 22 3.66 -12.31 -15.32
C SER A 22 2.44 -12.49 -14.41
N LEU A 23 2.16 -13.72 -14.01
CA LEU A 23 1.13 -14.02 -13.03
C LEU A 23 1.49 -13.37 -11.68
N PHE A 24 0.50 -13.16 -10.82
CA PHE A 24 0.59 -12.45 -9.54
C PHE A 24 1.82 -12.80 -8.72
N GLU A 25 2.06 -14.10 -8.53
CA GLU A 25 3.13 -14.64 -7.68
C GLU A 25 4.50 -14.61 -8.34
N ASN A 26 4.55 -14.54 -9.66
CA ASN A 26 5.79 -14.72 -10.42
C ASN A 26 6.58 -13.43 -10.58
N ALA A 27 5.94 -12.27 -10.62
CA ALA A 27 6.61 -11.02 -11.00
C ALA A 27 7.90 -10.73 -10.22
N PRO A 28 7.98 -10.88 -8.88
CA PRO A 28 9.25 -10.70 -8.16
C PRO A 28 10.31 -11.75 -8.51
N ALA A 29 9.90 -13.01 -8.78
CA ALA A 29 10.83 -14.08 -9.17
C ALA A 29 11.39 -13.83 -10.58
N ASP A 30 10.54 -13.46 -11.53
CA ASP A 30 10.94 -13.08 -12.89
C ASP A 30 11.88 -11.88 -12.87
N ALA A 31 11.60 -10.86 -12.05
CA ALA A 31 12.46 -9.70 -11.89
C ALA A 31 13.86 -10.07 -11.37
N MET A 32 13.97 -11.03 -10.43
CA MET A 32 15.28 -11.55 -10.00
C MET A 32 16.03 -12.22 -11.15
N GLY A 33 15.34 -13.01 -11.97
CA GLY A 33 15.92 -13.65 -13.14
C GLY A 33 16.42 -12.63 -14.17
N VAL A 34 15.60 -11.64 -14.49
CA VAL A 34 15.97 -10.52 -15.40
C VAL A 34 17.16 -9.75 -14.83
N ARG A 35 17.14 -9.38 -13.56
CA ARG A 35 18.26 -8.66 -12.91
C ARG A 35 19.56 -9.48 -12.95
N SER A 36 19.48 -10.78 -12.67
CA SER A 36 20.65 -11.66 -12.75
C SER A 36 21.25 -11.67 -14.17
N ARG A 37 20.40 -11.74 -15.18
CA ARG A 37 20.88 -11.71 -16.57
C ARG A 37 21.47 -10.36 -16.95
N TRP A 38 20.87 -9.26 -16.54
CA TRP A 38 21.40 -7.93 -16.79
C TRP A 38 22.76 -7.70 -16.10
N ASN A 39 22.93 -8.21 -14.89
CA ASN A 39 24.22 -8.16 -14.19
C ASN A 39 25.32 -8.92 -14.95
N GLN A 40 25.00 -10.10 -15.50
CA GLN A 40 25.96 -10.86 -16.37
C GLN A 40 26.34 -10.10 -17.64
N GLN A 41 25.43 -9.25 -18.13
CA GLN A 41 25.67 -8.41 -19.32
C GLN A 41 26.35 -7.09 -18.99
N GLY A 42 26.65 -6.80 -17.71
CA GLY A 42 27.25 -5.54 -17.27
C GLY A 42 26.25 -4.37 -17.19
N TRP A 43 24.94 -4.63 -17.24
CA TRP A 43 23.91 -3.59 -17.20
C TRP A 43 23.46 -3.30 -15.76
N HIS A 44 24.42 -2.96 -14.90
CA HIS A 44 24.14 -2.71 -13.49
C HIS A 44 23.38 -1.41 -13.25
N ASP A 45 23.55 -0.44 -14.12
CA ASP A 45 22.96 0.92 -14.07
C ASP A 45 21.49 0.98 -14.55
N LYS A 46 20.99 -0.08 -15.20
CA LYS A 46 19.62 -0.08 -15.71
C LYS A 46 18.61 -0.32 -14.58
N PRO A 47 17.67 0.62 -14.33
CA PRO A 47 16.62 0.41 -13.34
C PRO A 47 15.66 -0.68 -13.79
N LEU A 48 15.31 -1.56 -12.86
CA LEU A 48 14.30 -2.61 -13.06
C LEU A 48 13.18 -2.43 -12.05
N TRP A 49 11.96 -2.24 -12.54
CA TRP A 49 10.77 -2.11 -11.74
C TRP A 49 9.90 -3.36 -11.83
N CYS A 50 9.42 -3.81 -10.68
CA CYS A 50 8.38 -4.81 -10.53
C CYS A 50 7.13 -4.13 -9.98
N ILE A 51 6.01 -4.16 -10.69
CA ILE A 51 4.78 -3.49 -10.29
C ILE A 51 3.70 -4.53 -10.05
N GLY A 52 3.01 -4.45 -8.92
CA GLY A 52 1.91 -5.35 -8.59
C GLY A 52 0.90 -4.73 -7.65
N GLY A 53 -0.26 -5.36 -7.54
CA GLY A 53 -1.29 -5.00 -6.55
C GLY A 53 -1.02 -5.61 -5.19
N ASP A 54 -1.85 -5.26 -4.21
CA ASP A 54 -1.80 -5.82 -2.85
C ASP A 54 -1.99 -7.34 -2.83
N GLY A 55 -2.99 -7.88 -3.53
CA GLY A 55 -3.19 -9.33 -3.59
C GLY A 55 -1.99 -10.08 -4.15
N ALA A 56 -1.28 -9.49 -5.13
CA ALA A 56 -0.06 -10.07 -5.67
C ALA A 56 1.09 -10.06 -4.65
N MET A 57 1.33 -8.92 -4.02
CA MET A 57 2.55 -8.69 -3.23
C MET A 57 2.38 -9.02 -1.74
N PHE A 58 1.18 -8.86 -1.19
CA PHE A 58 0.91 -9.18 0.22
C PHE A 58 0.57 -10.66 0.43
N ASP A 59 -0.02 -11.31 -0.58
CA ASP A 59 -0.59 -12.65 -0.45
C ASP A 59 0.16 -13.67 -1.31
N ILE A 60 -0.35 -13.99 -2.51
CA ILE A 60 0.14 -15.13 -3.29
C ILE A 60 1.59 -14.97 -3.78
N GLY A 61 2.08 -13.75 -3.99
CA GLY A 61 3.46 -13.45 -4.37
C GLY A 61 4.37 -13.04 -3.21
N PHE A 62 3.88 -13.06 -1.97
CA PHE A 62 4.66 -12.57 -0.81
C PHE A 62 5.96 -13.36 -0.60
N GLN A 63 5.96 -14.66 -0.81
CA GLN A 63 7.17 -15.48 -0.72
C GLN A 63 8.24 -15.00 -1.70
N SER A 64 7.88 -14.77 -2.95
CA SER A 64 8.78 -14.27 -3.99
C SER A 64 9.27 -12.86 -3.69
N LEU A 65 8.37 -11.98 -3.23
CA LEU A 65 8.72 -10.64 -2.80
C LEU A 65 9.73 -10.68 -1.64
N SER A 66 9.45 -11.42 -0.58
CA SER A 66 10.37 -11.56 0.57
C SER A 66 11.73 -12.08 0.14
N ARG A 67 11.77 -13.07 -0.76
CA ARG A 67 13.02 -13.60 -1.32
C ARG A 67 13.79 -12.56 -2.12
N LEU A 68 13.09 -11.75 -2.93
CA LEU A 68 13.68 -10.64 -3.67
C LEU A 68 14.35 -9.64 -2.71
N LEU A 69 13.62 -9.20 -1.69
CA LEU A 69 14.14 -8.24 -0.70
C LEU A 69 15.36 -8.79 0.04
N ALA A 70 15.34 -10.07 0.42
CA ALA A 70 16.44 -10.73 1.07
C ALA A 70 17.67 -10.98 0.15
N SER A 71 17.48 -10.91 -1.19
CA SER A 71 18.55 -11.17 -2.15
C SER A 71 19.59 -10.04 -2.25
N GLY A 72 19.23 -8.83 -1.86
CA GLY A 72 20.03 -7.64 -2.07
C GLY A 72 20.10 -7.14 -3.53
N MET A 73 19.39 -7.77 -4.46
CA MET A 73 19.37 -7.39 -5.87
C MET A 73 18.76 -6.00 -6.09
N ASN A 74 19.35 -5.23 -6.98
CA ASN A 74 18.86 -3.90 -7.36
C ASN A 74 17.58 -4.01 -8.23
N VAL A 75 16.45 -4.26 -7.57
CA VAL A 75 15.10 -4.30 -8.14
C VAL A 75 14.20 -3.41 -7.31
N LYS A 76 13.42 -2.57 -7.97
CA LYS A 76 12.46 -1.66 -7.36
C LYS A 76 11.06 -2.25 -7.46
N VAL A 77 10.34 -2.30 -6.36
CA VAL A 77 8.98 -2.83 -6.30
C VAL A 77 8.01 -1.69 -5.99
N LEU A 78 7.02 -1.50 -6.85
CA LEU A 78 5.88 -0.61 -6.61
C LEU A 78 4.64 -1.45 -6.37
N ILE A 79 4.06 -1.30 -5.19
CA ILE A 79 2.79 -1.95 -4.82
C ILE A 79 1.68 -0.91 -4.93
N LEU A 80 0.69 -1.18 -5.78
CA LEU A 80 -0.54 -0.40 -5.87
C LEU A 80 -1.56 -1.04 -4.93
N ASP A 81 -1.61 -0.51 -3.72
CA ASP A 81 -2.38 -1.05 -2.60
C ASP A 81 -3.82 -0.52 -2.66
N THR A 82 -4.71 -1.33 -3.20
CA THR A 82 -6.15 -1.06 -3.29
C THR A 82 -6.96 -1.74 -2.18
N GLN A 83 -6.31 -2.42 -1.27
CA GLN A 83 -6.87 -3.15 -0.12
C GLN A 83 -7.90 -4.23 -0.51
N VAL A 84 -7.86 -4.70 -1.75
CA VAL A 84 -8.68 -5.80 -2.28
C VAL A 84 -8.03 -6.36 -3.55
N TYR A 85 -8.40 -7.56 -3.95
CA TYR A 85 -8.20 -8.05 -5.33
C TYR A 85 -9.18 -7.34 -6.26
N SER A 86 -8.85 -6.14 -6.70
CA SER A 86 -9.77 -5.25 -7.43
C SER A 86 -10.26 -5.84 -8.74
N ASN A 87 -9.36 -6.28 -9.62
CA ASN A 87 -9.72 -6.73 -10.96
C ASN A 87 -10.57 -8.01 -10.99
N THR A 88 -10.37 -8.90 -10.05
CA THR A 88 -11.14 -10.15 -9.96
C THR A 88 -12.51 -9.96 -9.31
N GLY A 89 -12.82 -8.76 -8.86
CA GLY A 89 -14.12 -8.35 -8.36
C GLY A 89 -14.19 -8.12 -6.85
N GLY A 90 -13.13 -7.63 -6.22
CA GLY A 90 -13.18 -7.12 -4.85
C GLY A 90 -13.10 -8.17 -3.75
N GLN A 91 -12.31 -9.25 -3.96
CA GLN A 91 -12.05 -10.21 -2.90
C GLN A 91 -11.13 -9.62 -1.83
N ALA A 92 -11.31 -10.05 -0.60
CA ALA A 92 -10.43 -9.65 0.50
C ALA A 92 -9.00 -10.11 0.26
N SER A 93 -8.05 -9.21 0.50
CA SER A 93 -6.61 -9.50 0.62
C SER A 93 -6.18 -9.34 2.07
N THR A 94 -4.93 -9.69 2.40
CA THR A 94 -4.40 -9.40 3.74
C THR A 94 -4.15 -7.91 3.97
N SER A 95 -4.15 -7.08 2.92
CA SER A 95 -4.11 -5.62 3.05
C SER A 95 -5.47 -4.97 3.36
N THR A 96 -6.56 -5.70 3.20
CA THR A 96 -7.92 -5.25 3.49
C THR A 96 -8.03 -4.82 4.95
N PHE A 97 -8.62 -3.67 5.21
CA PHE A 97 -8.84 -3.17 6.56
C PHE A 97 -9.84 -4.03 7.34
N THR A 98 -9.64 -4.09 8.66
CA THR A 98 -10.61 -4.69 9.58
C THR A 98 -11.97 -3.98 9.43
N GLY A 99 -13.04 -4.76 9.30
CA GLY A 99 -14.39 -4.25 9.07
C GLY A 99 -14.74 -3.95 7.59
N GLN A 100 -13.76 -3.93 6.68
CA GLN A 100 -14.06 -3.67 5.27
C GLN A 100 -14.90 -4.80 4.69
N ASN A 101 -16.02 -4.45 4.04
CA ASN A 101 -16.78 -5.37 3.22
C ASN A 101 -16.00 -5.67 1.95
N ALA A 102 -15.70 -6.93 1.74
CA ALA A 102 -15.08 -7.44 0.52
C ALA A 102 -15.66 -8.83 0.24
N LYS A 103 -15.62 -9.27 -1.02
CA LYS A 103 -15.98 -10.66 -1.34
C LYS A 103 -15.03 -11.60 -0.60
N MET A 104 -15.52 -12.77 -0.23
CA MET A 104 -14.79 -13.78 0.55
C MET A 104 -14.40 -13.34 1.98
N SER A 105 -14.81 -12.15 2.42
CA SER A 105 -14.81 -11.79 3.82
C SER A 105 -16.10 -12.28 4.51
N MET A 106 -16.15 -12.22 5.85
CA MET A 106 -17.33 -12.65 6.59
C MET A 106 -18.58 -11.86 6.20
N HIS A 107 -19.70 -12.57 6.06
CA HIS A 107 -21.00 -11.99 5.75
C HIS A 107 -21.98 -12.24 6.89
N GLY A 108 -22.93 -11.33 7.06
CA GLY A 108 -24.01 -11.46 8.02
C GLY A 108 -24.24 -10.22 8.84
N LYS A 109 -25.19 -10.29 9.77
CA LYS A 109 -25.58 -9.14 10.61
C LYS A 109 -24.69 -8.97 11.84
N VAL A 110 -24.04 -10.06 12.30
CA VAL A 110 -23.23 -10.07 13.53
C VAL A 110 -21.77 -9.84 13.22
N PHE A 111 -21.25 -10.53 12.21
CA PHE A 111 -19.85 -10.41 11.77
C PHE A 111 -19.84 -9.98 10.31
N GLY A 112 -19.89 -8.69 10.07
CA GLY A 112 -19.77 -8.12 8.72
C GLY A 112 -18.32 -7.76 8.41
N GLY A 113 -17.88 -7.98 7.16
CA GLY A 113 -16.56 -7.62 6.70
C GLY A 113 -15.42 -8.46 7.26
N LYS A 114 -14.20 -8.04 6.97
CA LYS A 114 -12.98 -8.72 7.43
C LYS A 114 -12.78 -8.57 8.93
N GLN A 115 -12.45 -9.66 9.60
CA GLN A 115 -12.23 -9.68 11.05
C GLN A 115 -10.75 -9.62 11.42
N GLU A 116 -9.87 -10.10 10.53
CA GLU A 116 -8.43 -10.10 10.76
C GLU A 116 -7.83 -8.71 10.61
N ARG A 117 -6.76 -8.46 11.34
CA ARG A 117 -5.95 -7.24 11.21
C ARG A 117 -5.31 -7.16 9.82
N ARG A 118 -5.09 -5.92 9.37
CA ARG A 118 -4.36 -5.65 8.13
C ARG A 118 -2.89 -6.06 8.27
N LYS A 119 -2.34 -6.70 7.22
CA LYS A 119 -0.89 -6.91 7.09
C LYS A 119 -0.22 -5.58 6.71
N GLU A 120 0.79 -5.16 7.46
CA GLU A 120 1.55 -3.96 7.19
C GLU A 120 2.83 -4.29 6.42
N ILE A 121 2.75 -4.27 5.09
CA ILE A 121 3.87 -4.70 4.23
C ILE A 121 5.09 -3.80 4.37
N ALA A 122 4.91 -2.50 4.61
CA ALA A 122 6.02 -1.58 4.80
C ALA A 122 6.84 -1.96 6.05
N GLN A 123 6.18 -2.29 7.16
CA GLN A 123 6.85 -2.75 8.38
C GLN A 123 7.58 -4.07 8.16
N ILE A 124 6.96 -5.03 7.47
CA ILE A 124 7.58 -6.31 7.14
C ILE A 124 8.80 -6.10 6.22
N ALA A 125 8.69 -5.22 5.23
CA ALA A 125 9.77 -4.92 4.31
C ALA A 125 10.97 -4.26 5.02
N MET A 126 10.74 -3.40 6.01
CA MET A 126 11.80 -2.80 6.83
C MET A 126 12.65 -3.83 7.61
N MET A 127 12.10 -5.00 7.89
CA MET A 127 12.81 -6.08 8.57
C MET A 127 13.77 -6.86 7.65
N HIS A 128 13.70 -6.64 6.34
CA HIS A 128 14.66 -7.25 5.41
C HIS A 128 15.97 -6.46 5.40
N PRO A 129 17.14 -7.16 5.32
CA PRO A 129 18.43 -6.50 5.33
C PRO A 129 18.57 -5.49 4.18
N ARG A 130 18.96 -4.26 4.51
CA ARG A 130 19.28 -3.23 3.53
C ARG A 130 18.21 -3.03 2.45
N THR A 131 16.96 -2.92 2.85
CA THR A 131 15.84 -2.63 1.94
C THR A 131 15.39 -1.19 2.13
N PHE A 132 15.37 -0.41 1.05
CA PHE A 132 14.72 0.89 1.03
C PHE A 132 13.20 0.68 1.02
N VAL A 133 12.48 1.36 1.91
CA VAL A 133 11.02 1.22 2.00
C VAL A 133 10.37 2.60 2.05
N ALA A 134 9.33 2.79 1.25
CA ALA A 134 8.45 3.94 1.38
C ALA A 134 6.99 3.50 1.41
N GLN A 135 6.18 4.22 2.18
CA GLN A 135 4.73 4.14 2.13
C GLN A 135 4.18 5.52 1.79
N THR A 136 3.33 5.59 0.78
CA THR A 136 2.88 6.84 0.19
C THR A 136 1.47 6.70 -0.39
N THR A 137 0.92 7.77 -0.93
CA THR A 137 -0.38 7.74 -1.61
C THR A 137 -0.31 8.46 -2.96
N CYS A 138 -1.26 8.17 -3.84
CA CYS A 138 -1.39 8.86 -5.13
C CYS A 138 -1.69 10.37 -5.00
N ALA A 139 -2.20 10.82 -3.85
CA ALA A 139 -2.50 12.24 -3.59
C ALA A 139 -1.32 13.04 -3.03
N HIS A 140 -0.31 12.37 -2.48
CA HIS A 140 0.90 13.00 -1.93
C HIS A 140 2.04 12.99 -2.96
N VAL A 141 1.81 13.66 -4.10
CA VAL A 141 2.66 13.59 -5.30
C VAL A 141 4.13 13.87 -4.99
N ASN A 142 4.43 14.90 -4.20
CA ASN A 142 5.80 15.25 -3.84
C ASN A 142 6.47 14.16 -2.98
N HIS A 143 5.73 13.54 -2.07
CA HIS A 143 6.23 12.43 -1.26
C HIS A 143 6.47 11.20 -2.12
N PHE A 144 5.53 10.87 -3.00
CA PHE A 144 5.66 9.77 -3.95
C PHE A 144 6.87 9.97 -4.88
N TYR A 145 7.02 11.16 -5.44
CA TYR A 145 8.15 11.50 -6.32
C TYR A 145 9.50 11.33 -5.60
N LYS A 146 9.64 11.86 -4.38
CA LYS A 146 10.85 11.68 -3.57
C LYS A 146 11.12 10.21 -3.24
N ALA A 147 10.09 9.44 -2.94
CA ALA A 147 10.21 8.00 -2.70
C ALA A 147 10.73 7.26 -3.93
N VAL A 148 10.24 7.60 -5.13
CA VAL A 148 10.73 7.01 -6.39
C VAL A 148 12.19 7.37 -6.64
N LEU A 149 12.57 8.62 -6.46
CA LEU A 149 13.97 9.06 -6.62
C LEU A 149 14.88 8.36 -5.60
N GLY A 150 14.51 8.32 -4.33
CA GLY A 150 15.27 7.64 -3.29
C GLY A 150 15.44 6.14 -3.56
N ALA A 151 14.39 5.50 -4.07
CA ALA A 151 14.46 4.10 -4.49
C ALA A 151 15.39 3.90 -5.68
N LEU A 152 15.41 4.81 -6.66
CA LEU A 152 16.31 4.73 -7.82
C LEU A 152 17.77 4.93 -7.44
N GLU A 153 18.05 5.86 -6.53
CA GLU A 153 19.40 6.15 -6.03
C GLU A 153 19.95 5.06 -5.11
N PHE A 154 19.08 4.28 -4.49
CA PHE A 154 19.48 3.20 -3.59
C PHE A 154 19.98 1.99 -4.38
N ASP A 155 21.22 1.59 -4.19
CA ASP A 155 21.76 0.36 -4.77
C ASP A 155 21.35 -0.86 -3.93
N GLY A 156 20.26 -1.47 -4.31
CA GLY A 156 19.65 -2.60 -3.61
C GLY A 156 18.12 -2.68 -3.83
N PRO A 157 17.47 -3.61 -3.15
CA PRO A 157 16.03 -3.76 -3.26
C PRO A 157 15.30 -2.59 -2.62
N ALA A 158 14.22 -2.14 -3.28
CA ALA A 158 13.36 -1.09 -2.75
C ALA A 158 11.90 -1.49 -2.88
N VAL A 159 11.08 -1.11 -1.89
CA VAL A 159 9.61 -1.27 -1.92
C VAL A 159 8.94 0.08 -1.70
N ILE A 160 8.03 0.43 -2.58
CA ILE A 160 7.13 1.57 -2.43
C ILE A 160 5.71 1.02 -2.34
N ASN A 161 5.08 1.13 -1.17
CA ASN A 161 3.68 0.79 -0.97
C ASN A 161 2.83 2.04 -1.17
N CYS A 162 2.04 2.09 -2.24
CA CYS A 162 1.24 3.26 -2.61
C CYS A 162 -0.25 2.97 -2.41
N TYR A 163 -0.88 3.70 -1.47
CA TYR A 163 -2.34 3.68 -1.35
C TYR A 163 -2.97 4.15 -2.65
N THR A 164 -3.83 3.32 -3.20
CA THR A 164 -4.54 3.58 -4.44
C THR A 164 -6.02 3.33 -4.24
N THR A 165 -6.85 4.32 -4.55
CA THR A 165 -8.30 4.18 -4.42
C THR A 165 -8.84 3.31 -5.55
N CYS A 166 -9.60 2.29 -5.21
CA CYS A 166 -10.42 1.52 -6.14
C CYS A 166 -11.87 2.01 -5.98
N GLN A 167 -12.31 2.94 -6.81
CA GLN A 167 -13.59 3.62 -6.63
C GLN A 167 -14.78 2.66 -6.50
N PRO A 168 -14.96 1.65 -7.38
CA PRO A 168 -16.07 0.70 -7.26
C PRO A 168 -16.06 -0.10 -5.96
N GLU A 169 -14.89 -0.62 -5.58
CA GLU A 169 -14.79 -1.52 -4.42
C GLU A 169 -14.73 -0.75 -3.09
N HIS A 170 -14.28 0.52 -3.12
CA HIS A 170 -14.33 1.41 -1.96
C HIS A 170 -15.72 2.07 -1.79
N GLY A 171 -16.55 2.04 -2.82
CA GLY A 171 -17.86 2.69 -2.80
C GLY A 171 -17.77 4.21 -2.75
N VAL A 172 -16.86 4.79 -3.54
CA VAL A 172 -16.64 6.24 -3.68
C VAL A 172 -16.79 6.66 -5.14
N THR A 173 -17.09 7.93 -5.36
CA THR A 173 -17.20 8.49 -6.71
C THR A 173 -15.83 8.71 -7.36
N ASP A 174 -15.76 8.71 -8.69
CA ASP A 174 -14.51 8.76 -9.45
C ASP A 174 -13.64 9.98 -9.13
N ASN A 175 -14.25 11.11 -8.84
CA ASN A 175 -13.57 12.36 -8.51
C ASN A 175 -13.00 12.41 -7.09
N MET A 176 -13.32 11.44 -6.23
CA MET A 176 -12.92 11.43 -4.81
C MET A 176 -11.59 10.70 -4.54
N ALA A 177 -10.95 10.12 -5.54
CA ALA A 177 -9.75 9.31 -5.36
C ALA A 177 -8.63 10.03 -4.59
N ALA A 178 -8.34 11.28 -4.96
CA ALA A 178 -7.30 12.06 -4.29
C ALA A 178 -7.69 12.49 -2.88
N ASP A 179 -8.97 12.83 -2.66
CA ASP A 179 -9.45 13.25 -1.34
C ASP A 179 -9.46 12.08 -0.36
N GLN A 180 -9.88 10.89 -0.79
CA GLN A 180 -9.81 9.68 0.03
C GLN A 180 -8.36 9.30 0.36
N ALA A 181 -7.44 9.42 -0.60
CA ALA A 181 -6.03 9.18 -0.36
C ALA A 181 -5.40 10.18 0.63
N ARG A 182 -5.84 11.45 0.66
CA ARG A 182 -5.45 12.42 1.69
C ARG A 182 -6.05 12.05 3.03
N ARG A 183 -7.35 11.78 3.08
CA ARG A 183 -8.05 11.38 4.29
C ARG A 183 -7.44 10.14 4.93
N ALA A 184 -7.01 9.15 4.14
CA ALA A 184 -6.31 7.97 4.64
C ALA A 184 -5.03 8.33 5.43
N VAL A 185 -4.32 9.38 5.03
CA VAL A 185 -3.13 9.87 5.76
C VAL A 185 -3.54 10.69 6.97
N ASP A 186 -4.47 11.63 6.80
CA ASP A 186 -4.90 12.53 7.88
C ASP A 186 -5.49 11.76 9.07
N THR A 187 -6.25 10.71 8.79
CA THR A 187 -6.88 9.85 9.80
C THR A 187 -6.02 8.68 10.28
N ARG A 188 -4.73 8.67 9.98
CA ARG A 188 -3.80 7.59 10.38
C ARG A 188 -4.15 6.20 9.82
N ALA A 189 -5.10 6.11 8.89
CA ALA A 189 -5.43 4.84 8.24
C ALA A 189 -4.25 4.31 7.42
N PHE A 190 -3.52 5.23 6.76
CA PHE A 190 -2.37 4.89 5.91
C PHE A 190 -1.27 5.96 6.01
N PRO A 191 -0.46 5.97 7.06
CA PRO A 191 0.56 6.98 7.28
C PRO A 191 1.66 6.96 6.22
N LEU A 192 2.23 8.13 5.92
CA LEU A 192 3.40 8.27 5.09
C LEU A 192 4.65 7.84 5.87
N LEU A 193 5.57 7.16 5.22
CA LEU A 193 6.89 6.87 5.78
C LEU A 193 7.96 6.71 4.69
N VAL A 194 9.20 6.92 5.08
CA VAL A 194 10.39 6.50 4.33
C VAL A 194 11.36 5.86 5.32
N HIS A 195 11.82 4.65 5.01
CA HIS A 195 12.93 4.00 5.69
C HIS A 195 14.09 3.87 4.71
N ASP A 196 15.16 4.61 4.98
CA ASP A 196 16.36 4.59 4.16
C ASP A 196 17.51 3.97 4.94
N PRO A 197 18.03 2.79 4.55
CA PRO A 197 19.15 2.15 5.23
C PRO A 197 20.45 2.95 5.23
N ARG A 198 20.54 4.00 4.40
CA ARG A 198 21.75 4.88 4.34
C ARG A 198 21.79 5.90 5.46
N GLU A 199 20.64 6.23 6.07
CA GLU A 199 20.50 7.32 7.04
C GLU A 199 20.99 6.98 8.46
N GLY A 200 21.33 5.70 8.73
CA GLY A 200 21.85 5.33 10.04
C GLY A 200 21.95 3.83 10.30
N ASN A 201 22.27 3.48 11.54
CA ASN A 201 22.46 2.09 11.96
C ASN A 201 21.22 1.47 12.62
N THR A 202 20.36 2.29 13.21
CA THR A 202 19.15 1.85 13.89
C THR A 202 17.92 2.12 13.04
N ILE A 203 16.81 1.40 13.28
CA ILE A 203 15.53 1.64 12.61
C ILE A 203 15.05 3.08 12.83
N ARG A 204 15.27 3.62 14.05
CA ARG A 204 14.86 4.98 14.40
C ARG A 204 15.58 6.05 13.56
N GLU A 205 16.86 5.86 13.29
CA GLU A 205 17.65 6.79 12.45
C GLU A 205 17.23 6.72 10.98
N ARG A 206 16.84 5.52 10.51
CA ARG A 206 16.46 5.26 9.12
C ARG A 206 15.03 5.65 8.79
N LEU A 207 14.16 5.77 9.80
CA LEU A 207 12.72 5.98 9.62
C LEU A 207 12.37 7.46 9.71
N SER A 208 11.76 7.97 8.63
CA SER A 208 11.14 9.28 8.56
C SER A 208 9.64 9.16 8.41
N LEU A 209 8.89 9.86 9.25
CA LEU A 209 7.43 10.01 9.16
C LEU A 209 7.03 11.39 8.64
N GLN A 210 7.95 12.10 7.99
CA GLN A 210 7.71 13.43 7.46
C GLN A 210 6.59 13.41 6.41
N GLY A 211 5.70 14.39 6.48
CA GLY A 211 4.56 14.54 5.57
C GLY A 211 3.24 14.13 6.18
N ASN A 212 3.25 13.42 7.32
CA ASN A 212 2.03 13.19 8.09
C ASN A 212 1.63 14.45 8.86
N PRO A 213 0.33 14.60 9.20
CA PRO A 213 -0.13 15.64 10.10
C PRO A 213 0.61 15.60 11.43
N ALA A 214 0.88 16.77 12.01
CA ALA A 214 1.44 16.86 13.35
C ALA A 214 0.36 16.48 14.37
N VAL A 215 0.42 15.26 14.88
CA VAL A 215 -0.54 14.73 15.86
C VAL A 215 0.00 14.95 17.26
N LYS A 216 -0.70 15.76 18.07
CA LYS A 216 -0.37 15.94 19.48
C LYS A 216 -1.03 14.89 20.37
N ASN A 217 -2.12 14.33 19.91
CA ASN A 217 -2.92 13.28 20.55
C ASN A 217 -2.93 12.04 19.63
N ASP A 218 -3.79 11.09 19.94
CA ASP A 218 -3.92 9.85 19.14
C ASP A 218 -4.41 10.13 17.72
N TRP A 219 -5.21 11.20 17.51
CA TRP A 219 -5.81 11.54 16.24
C TRP A 219 -5.51 12.96 15.78
N TYR A 220 -5.71 13.20 14.48
CA TYR A 220 -5.49 14.48 13.84
C TYR A 220 -6.61 15.47 14.20
N THR A 221 -6.23 16.67 14.63
CA THR A 221 -7.17 17.79 14.76
C THR A 221 -7.01 18.70 13.54
N ASN A 222 -8.07 18.81 12.76
CA ASN A 222 -8.08 19.67 11.57
C ASN A 222 -7.91 21.14 11.99
N PRO A 223 -6.84 21.84 11.55
CA PRO A 223 -6.56 23.20 11.99
C PRO A 223 -7.58 24.23 11.48
N LYS A 224 -8.37 23.88 10.45
CA LYS A 224 -9.39 24.79 9.87
C LYS A 224 -10.73 24.67 10.57
N THR A 225 -11.13 23.46 10.96
CA THR A 225 -12.44 23.21 11.58
C THR A 225 -12.35 23.07 13.09
N GLY A 226 -11.19 22.71 13.64
CA GLY A 226 -11.01 22.37 15.04
C GLY A 226 -11.56 20.99 15.41
N GLU A 227 -12.04 20.23 14.44
CA GLU A 227 -12.61 18.89 14.64
C GLU A 227 -11.51 17.83 14.62
N VAL A 228 -11.70 16.79 15.42
CA VAL A 228 -10.84 15.61 15.43
C VAL A 228 -11.27 14.69 14.28
N GLU A 229 -10.33 14.29 13.45
CA GLU A 229 -10.54 13.30 12.39
C GLU A 229 -9.78 12.01 12.73
N ASP A 230 -10.50 10.90 12.78
CA ASP A 230 -9.97 9.59 13.15
C ASP A 230 -10.24 8.51 12.09
N PHE A 231 -9.84 7.27 12.38
CA PHE A 231 -10.07 6.15 11.48
C PHE A 231 -11.56 5.89 11.21
N ILE A 232 -12.43 6.16 12.18
CA ILE A 232 -13.88 5.98 11.98
C ILE A 232 -14.42 7.00 10.97
N ASP A 233 -13.88 8.23 10.95
CA ASP A 233 -14.26 9.25 9.96
C ASP A 233 -13.81 8.86 8.55
N PHE A 234 -12.62 8.26 8.42
CA PHE A 234 -12.20 7.64 7.17
C PHE A 234 -13.19 6.54 6.74
N CYS A 235 -13.54 5.63 7.64
CA CYS A 235 -14.48 4.55 7.33
C CYS A 235 -15.86 5.07 6.95
N ARG A 236 -16.33 6.14 7.60
CA ARG A 236 -17.63 6.77 7.32
C ARG A 236 -17.71 7.35 5.91
N SER A 237 -16.58 7.76 5.36
CA SER A 237 -16.50 8.38 4.05
C SER A 237 -16.49 7.38 2.88
N GLU A 238 -16.45 6.07 3.15
CA GLU A 238 -16.36 5.03 2.13
C GLU A 238 -17.45 3.96 2.25
N GLY A 239 -18.11 3.65 1.14
CA GLY A 239 -19.23 2.69 1.11
C GLY A 239 -18.87 1.28 1.58
N ARG A 240 -17.60 0.87 1.43
CA ARG A 240 -17.10 -0.44 1.87
C ARG A 240 -17.22 -0.68 3.38
N PHE A 241 -17.45 0.36 4.17
CA PHE A 241 -17.67 0.25 5.64
C PHE A 241 -19.11 0.55 6.04
N GLY A 242 -20.00 0.88 5.11
CA GLY A 242 -21.34 1.37 5.40
C GLY A 242 -22.21 0.46 6.28
N LYS A 243 -21.98 -0.87 6.24
CA LYS A 243 -22.71 -1.83 7.07
C LYS A 243 -22.34 -1.81 8.55
N HIS A 244 -21.24 -1.14 8.90
CA HIS A 244 -20.73 -1.05 10.26
C HIS A 244 -21.22 0.18 11.03
N PHE A 245 -22.11 0.95 10.44
CA PHE A 245 -22.75 2.08 11.10
C PHE A 245 -24.24 1.75 11.32
N ASP A 246 -24.70 1.98 12.55
CA ASP A 246 -26.12 1.85 12.91
C ASP A 246 -26.93 3.05 12.37
N LYS A 247 -28.23 3.08 12.69
CA LYS A 247 -29.15 4.15 12.25
C LYS A 247 -28.79 5.53 12.85
N ASP A 248 -28.13 5.53 13.98
CA ASP A 248 -27.70 6.74 14.69
C ASP A 248 -26.26 7.12 14.32
N GLY A 249 -25.63 6.34 13.42
CA GLY A 249 -24.28 6.56 12.90
C GLY A 249 -23.18 6.05 13.84
N ASN A 250 -23.49 5.23 14.84
CA ASN A 250 -22.48 4.66 15.73
C ASN A 250 -21.71 3.52 15.04
N PRO A 251 -20.38 3.44 15.22
CA PRO A 251 -19.56 2.38 14.64
C PRO A 251 -19.74 1.05 15.38
N SER A 252 -19.62 -0.06 14.66
CA SER A 252 -19.58 -1.39 15.23
C SER A 252 -18.31 -1.68 16.04
N TYR A 253 -18.34 -2.70 16.89
CA TYR A 253 -17.16 -3.18 17.60
C TYR A 253 -16.02 -3.57 16.65
N THR A 254 -16.33 -4.10 15.49
CA THR A 254 -15.32 -4.47 14.48
C THR A 254 -14.57 -3.24 13.97
N LEU A 255 -15.25 -2.13 13.71
CA LEU A 255 -14.58 -0.88 13.32
C LEU A 255 -13.77 -0.28 14.46
N LEU A 256 -14.27 -0.32 15.69
CA LEU A 256 -13.52 0.14 16.86
C LEU A 256 -12.24 -0.68 17.09
N ALA A 257 -12.30 -2.00 16.84
CA ALA A 257 -11.10 -2.84 16.85
C ALA A 257 -10.13 -2.47 15.72
N GLY A 258 -10.64 -2.11 14.54
CA GLY A 258 -9.84 -1.58 13.43
C GLY A 258 -9.18 -0.25 13.75
N GLN A 259 -9.87 0.64 14.46
CA GLN A 259 -9.33 1.90 14.96
C GLN A 259 -8.19 1.68 15.97
N GLN A 260 -8.40 0.77 16.92
CA GLN A 260 -7.34 0.39 17.87
C GLN A 260 -6.12 -0.20 17.17
N ASP A 261 -6.34 -1.01 16.14
CA ASP A 261 -5.27 -1.56 15.32
C ASP A 261 -4.40 -0.46 14.65
N ARG A 262 -5.01 0.65 14.21
CA ARG A 262 -4.25 1.78 13.65
C ARG A 262 -3.39 2.46 14.70
N LEU A 263 -3.87 2.61 15.93
CA LEU A 263 -3.09 3.17 17.04
C LEU A 263 -1.91 2.26 17.44
N GLU A 264 -2.13 0.95 17.48
CA GLU A 264 -1.11 -0.02 17.89
C GLU A 264 0.00 -0.16 16.82
N ASN A 265 -0.31 0.02 15.54
CA ASN A 265 0.65 -0.16 14.44
C ASN A 265 1.40 1.13 14.07
N TRP A 266 0.85 2.29 14.41
CA TRP A 266 1.36 3.59 13.97
C TRP A 266 1.30 4.63 15.09
#